data_288b1c60884f46448bbbec442bbf8f3c
#
_entry.id   288b1c60884f46448bbbec442bbf8f3c
#
_cell.length_a   1.000
_cell.length_b   1.000
_cell.length_c   1.000
_cell.angle_alpha   90.00
_cell.angle_beta   90.00
_cell.angle_gamma   90.00
#
_symmetry.space_group_name_H-M   'P 1'
#
loop_
_entity.id
_entity.type
_entity.pdbx_description
1 polymer ?
#
loop_
_entity_poly.entity_id
_entity_poly.type
_entity_poly.pdbx_seq_one_letter_code
_entity_poly.pdbx_strand_id
1 'polypeptide(L)'
;MKIGRNDPCPCGSGKKYKKCCMKEQQESQQNLKELYSKRYNIRLKEEQDVEGIRRAGELVVRTLDLVADLVRPGVSTDLINQRVHEFTVDNGAVPAPLNYSGFPKSVCISVNEVICHGIPGEYQLREGDIVNVDVTSRLHGYYADASKTFQVGEVSPEAAGLVDVARRSLEQGLEQVAPGNTVGDIGWAIQSYAEGRGCSVVREMVGHGVGFEFHEPPQVPHFGQKGKGIILVPGMVFTVEPMINLGGKELRVLEDKWTAVTRDGSLSAQFEKTIAVTAQGHEILTPWR
;
A
#
# COMPACT_ATOMS: atom_id res chain seq x y z
N MET A 1 29.26 -4.68 -14.35
CA MET A 1 30.29 -5.50 -13.67
C MET A 1 30.31 -5.08 -12.20
N LYS A 2 30.09 -6.00 -11.21
CA LYS A 2 30.18 -5.66 -9.78
C LYS A 2 31.67 -5.43 -9.42
N ILE A 3 31.99 -4.26 -8.86
CA ILE A 3 33.35 -3.90 -8.44
C ILE A 3 33.62 -4.60 -7.10
N GLY A 4 34.72 -5.36 -7.01
CA GLY A 4 35.14 -6.05 -5.80
C GLY A 4 35.71 -5.07 -4.76
N ARG A 5 35.54 -5.34 -3.47
CA ARG A 5 36.04 -4.48 -2.37
C ARG A 5 37.51 -4.12 -2.45
N ASN A 6 38.34 -5.01 -3.02
CA ASN A 6 39.79 -4.82 -3.13
C ASN A 6 40.26 -4.32 -4.49
N ASP A 7 39.34 -4.17 -5.46
CA ASP A 7 39.68 -3.65 -6.78
C ASP A 7 40.09 -2.17 -6.73
N PRO A 8 40.81 -1.67 -7.73
CA PRO A 8 41.08 -0.24 -7.87
C PRO A 8 39.77 0.54 -7.90
N CYS A 9 39.74 1.68 -7.22
CA CYS A 9 38.55 2.51 -7.18
C CYS A 9 38.25 3.10 -8.56
N PRO A 10 37.00 3.03 -9.07
CA PRO A 10 36.64 3.53 -10.40
C PRO A 10 36.74 5.06 -10.52
N CYS A 11 36.86 5.80 -9.40
CA CYS A 11 37.07 7.25 -9.41
C CYS A 11 38.49 7.68 -9.83
N GLY A 12 39.41 6.75 -10.08
CA GLY A 12 40.78 7.04 -10.48
C GLY A 12 41.72 7.48 -9.34
N SER A 13 41.28 7.38 -8.09
CA SER A 13 42.09 7.80 -6.91
C SER A 13 43.34 6.95 -6.62
N GLY A 14 43.50 5.81 -7.31
CA GLY A 14 44.54 4.81 -7.02
C GLY A 14 44.35 4.03 -5.73
N LYS A 15 43.31 4.33 -4.94
CA LYS A 15 42.95 3.58 -3.71
C LYS A 15 42.13 2.36 -4.02
N LYS A 16 42.13 1.36 -3.09
CA LYS A 16 41.18 0.26 -3.17
C LYS A 16 39.74 0.75 -2.96
N TYR A 17 38.77 0.21 -3.68
CA TYR A 17 37.35 0.62 -3.63
C TYR A 17 36.84 0.73 -2.19
N LYS A 18 37.09 -0.27 -1.33
CA LYS A 18 36.71 -0.26 0.09
C LYS A 18 37.25 0.88 0.93
N LYS A 19 38.35 1.50 0.50
CA LYS A 19 39.03 2.64 1.19
C LYS A 19 38.78 3.99 0.51
N CYS A 20 37.88 4.04 -0.45
CA CYS A 20 37.54 5.24 -1.21
C CYS A 20 36.02 5.32 -1.38
N CYS A 21 35.49 5.32 -2.58
CA CYS A 21 34.08 5.55 -2.86
C CYS A 21 33.13 4.64 -2.08
N MET A 22 33.49 3.40 -1.80
CA MET A 22 32.68 2.51 -0.97
C MET A 22 32.49 3.06 0.46
N LYS A 23 33.55 3.59 1.06
CA LYS A 23 33.49 4.20 2.39
C LYS A 23 32.65 5.47 2.39
N GLU A 24 32.88 6.35 1.40
CA GLU A 24 32.10 7.58 1.24
C GLU A 24 30.61 7.30 1.03
N GLN A 25 30.26 6.28 0.22
CA GLN A 25 28.88 5.86 0.02
C GLN A 25 28.25 5.33 1.31
N GLN A 26 28.97 4.52 2.10
CA GLN A 26 28.49 4.01 3.38
C GLN A 26 28.23 5.13 4.39
N GLU A 27 29.16 6.09 4.51
CA GLU A 27 29.01 7.25 5.38
C GLU A 27 27.82 8.13 4.95
N SER A 28 27.65 8.35 3.65
CA SER A 28 26.51 9.10 3.11
C SER A 28 25.18 8.41 3.40
N GLN A 29 25.09 7.08 3.21
CA GLN A 29 23.90 6.32 3.53
C GLN A 29 23.58 6.33 5.03
N GLN A 30 24.61 6.18 5.89
CA GLN A 30 24.42 6.24 7.34
C GLN A 30 23.91 7.62 7.78
N ASN A 31 24.47 8.70 7.24
CA ASN A 31 24.02 10.06 7.51
C ASN A 31 22.57 10.28 7.07
N LEU A 32 22.15 9.70 5.93
CA LEU A 32 20.79 9.78 5.44
C LEU A 32 19.81 9.04 6.35
N LYS A 33 20.16 7.82 6.80
CA LYS A 33 19.35 7.05 7.76
C LYS A 33 19.15 7.82 9.06
N GLU A 34 20.20 8.38 9.61
CA GLU A 34 20.12 9.17 10.84
C GLU A 34 19.26 10.43 10.66
N LEU A 35 19.40 11.12 9.54
CA LEU A 35 18.61 12.30 9.20
C LEU A 35 17.11 11.96 9.15
N TYR A 36 16.73 10.91 8.41
CA TYR A 36 15.31 10.53 8.24
C TYR A 36 14.72 9.98 9.53
N SER A 37 15.49 9.20 10.29
CA SER A 37 15.09 8.73 11.61
C SER A 37 14.84 9.88 12.59
N LYS A 38 15.80 10.83 12.72
CA LYS A 38 15.69 11.93 13.68
C LYS A 38 14.61 12.95 13.29
N ARG A 39 14.48 13.25 11.98
CA ARG A 39 13.61 14.33 11.52
C ARG A 39 12.16 13.88 11.30
N TYR A 40 11.96 12.66 10.81
CA TYR A 40 10.67 12.18 10.35
C TYR A 40 10.23 10.87 11.04
N ASN A 41 11.06 10.32 11.93
CA ASN A 41 10.89 8.98 12.52
C ASN A 41 10.77 7.87 11.47
N ILE A 42 11.41 8.04 10.29
CA ILE A 42 11.41 7.07 9.20
C ILE A 42 12.62 6.16 9.31
N ARG A 43 12.37 4.86 9.41
CA ARG A 43 13.41 3.81 9.39
C ARG A 43 13.66 3.36 7.96
N LEU A 44 14.76 3.83 7.33
CA LEU A 44 15.14 3.39 5.99
C LEU A 44 15.57 1.92 6.01
N LYS A 45 14.96 1.12 5.14
CA LYS A 45 15.18 -0.33 5.01
C LYS A 45 16.49 -0.62 4.28
N GLU A 46 17.16 -1.67 4.70
CA GLU A 46 18.29 -2.27 3.98
C GLU A 46 17.80 -3.30 2.96
N GLU A 47 18.70 -3.78 2.10
CA GLU A 47 18.36 -4.78 1.08
C GLU A 47 17.74 -6.05 1.69
N GLN A 48 18.25 -6.50 2.84
CA GLN A 48 17.70 -7.66 3.57
C GLN A 48 16.29 -7.42 4.11
N ASP A 49 15.98 -6.18 4.54
CA ASP A 49 14.66 -5.82 5.04
C ASP A 49 13.65 -5.78 3.89
N VAL A 50 14.05 -5.15 2.76
CA VAL A 50 13.23 -5.13 1.54
C VAL A 50 12.94 -6.55 1.05
N GLU A 51 13.94 -7.45 1.10
CA GLU A 51 13.73 -8.86 0.75
C GLU A 51 12.74 -9.54 1.71
N GLY A 52 12.82 -9.28 3.01
CA GLY A 52 11.85 -9.79 3.99
C GLY A 52 10.43 -9.30 3.72
N ILE A 53 10.27 -8.00 3.41
CA ILE A 53 8.98 -7.39 3.06
C ILE A 53 8.45 -7.96 1.73
N ARG A 54 9.32 -8.16 0.72
CA ARG A 54 8.96 -8.77 -0.57
C ARG A 54 8.36 -10.17 -0.38
N ARG A 55 8.95 -11.01 0.47
CA ARG A 55 8.40 -12.34 0.78
C ARG A 55 7.04 -12.28 1.46
N ALA A 56 6.84 -11.32 2.37
CA ALA A 56 5.52 -11.07 2.95
C ALA A 56 4.54 -10.59 1.87
N GLY A 57 5.00 -9.73 0.95
CA GLY A 57 4.22 -9.24 -0.18
C GLY A 57 3.81 -10.32 -1.18
N GLU A 58 4.70 -11.28 -1.47
CA GLU A 58 4.36 -12.45 -2.29
C GLU A 58 3.22 -13.28 -1.67
N LEU A 59 3.22 -13.42 -0.34
CA LEU A 59 2.11 -14.09 0.36
C LEU A 59 0.82 -13.29 0.26
N VAL A 60 0.89 -11.96 0.45
CA VAL A 60 -0.28 -11.06 0.30
C VAL A 60 -0.88 -11.18 -1.10
N VAL A 61 -0.06 -11.17 -2.16
CA VAL A 61 -0.52 -11.34 -3.54
C VAL A 61 -1.21 -12.68 -3.74
N ARG A 62 -0.62 -13.78 -3.26
CA ARG A 62 -1.24 -15.11 -3.33
C ARG A 62 -2.56 -15.19 -2.55
N THR A 63 -2.68 -14.44 -1.46
CA THR A 63 -3.93 -14.33 -0.69
C THR A 63 -4.99 -13.58 -1.49
N LEU A 64 -4.62 -12.49 -2.17
CA LEU A 64 -5.54 -11.78 -3.07
C LEU A 64 -5.96 -12.62 -4.29
N ASP A 65 -5.08 -13.48 -4.81
CA ASP A 65 -5.42 -14.43 -5.88
C ASP A 65 -6.44 -15.47 -5.38
N LEU A 66 -6.24 -16.02 -4.15
CA LEU A 66 -7.24 -16.89 -3.50
C LEU A 66 -8.60 -16.18 -3.35
N VAL A 67 -8.59 -14.91 -2.94
CA VAL A 67 -9.82 -14.11 -2.79
C VAL A 67 -10.53 -13.94 -4.13
N ALA A 68 -9.81 -13.73 -5.22
CA ALA A 68 -10.39 -13.59 -6.56
C ALA A 68 -11.27 -14.80 -6.94
N ASP A 69 -10.87 -16.01 -6.56
CA ASP A 69 -11.65 -17.24 -6.79
C ASP A 69 -12.91 -17.34 -5.91
N LEU A 70 -12.95 -16.61 -4.80
CA LEU A 70 -14.05 -16.63 -3.83
C LEU A 70 -15.10 -15.53 -4.09
N VAL A 71 -14.72 -14.43 -4.72
CA VAL A 71 -15.60 -13.28 -4.95
C VAL A 71 -16.66 -13.61 -6.02
N ARG A 72 -17.85 -13.97 -5.53
CA ARG A 72 -19.03 -14.27 -6.37
C ARG A 72 -20.31 -14.08 -5.57
N PRO A 73 -21.48 -13.91 -6.23
CA PRO A 73 -22.75 -13.78 -5.55
C PRO A 73 -23.04 -14.95 -4.60
N GLY A 74 -23.58 -14.64 -3.42
CA GLY A 74 -23.94 -15.60 -2.36
C GLY A 74 -22.80 -15.96 -1.40
N VAL A 75 -21.57 -15.57 -1.65
CA VAL A 75 -20.46 -15.77 -0.70
C VAL A 75 -20.51 -14.69 0.38
N SER A 76 -20.46 -15.10 1.66
CA SER A 76 -20.41 -14.15 2.76
C SER A 76 -19.01 -13.55 2.92
N THR A 77 -18.94 -12.30 3.39
CA THR A 77 -17.66 -11.66 3.69
C THR A 77 -16.92 -12.37 4.82
N ASP A 78 -17.65 -13.02 5.76
CA ASP A 78 -17.03 -13.83 6.80
C ASP A 78 -16.39 -15.12 6.28
N LEU A 79 -16.95 -15.75 5.24
CA LEU A 79 -16.31 -16.89 4.58
C LEU A 79 -14.98 -16.47 3.93
N ILE A 80 -14.95 -15.32 3.27
CA ILE A 80 -13.69 -14.78 2.70
C ILE A 80 -12.68 -14.55 3.83
N ASN A 81 -13.07 -13.91 4.94
CA ASN A 81 -12.22 -13.72 6.11
C ASN A 81 -11.66 -15.04 6.66
N GLN A 82 -12.51 -16.06 6.79
CA GLN A 82 -12.06 -17.38 7.25
C GLN A 82 -11.00 -17.97 6.32
N ARG A 83 -11.21 -17.93 5.01
CA ARG A 83 -10.26 -18.48 4.03
C ARG A 83 -8.95 -17.70 3.99
N VAL A 84 -9.01 -16.38 4.11
CA VAL A 84 -7.80 -15.52 4.24
C VAL A 84 -7.03 -15.87 5.52
N HIS A 85 -7.74 -16.03 6.64
CA HIS A 85 -7.12 -16.42 7.91
C HIS A 85 -6.40 -17.77 7.79
N GLU A 86 -7.12 -18.81 7.36
CA GLU A 86 -6.59 -20.17 7.19
C GLU A 86 -5.35 -20.13 6.27
N PHE A 87 -5.47 -19.53 5.09
CA PHE A 87 -4.38 -19.47 4.12
C PHE A 87 -3.13 -18.74 4.67
N THR A 88 -3.32 -17.64 5.38
CA THR A 88 -2.22 -16.87 5.98
C THR A 88 -1.49 -17.70 7.04
N VAL A 89 -2.25 -18.37 7.94
CA VAL A 89 -1.68 -19.20 9.01
C VAL A 89 -1.00 -20.44 8.46
N ASP A 90 -1.59 -21.11 7.49
CA ASP A 90 -1.02 -22.31 6.84
C ASP A 90 0.29 -22.01 6.11
N ASN A 91 0.53 -20.76 5.69
CA ASN A 91 1.78 -20.31 5.12
C ASN A 91 2.77 -19.75 6.17
N GLY A 92 2.55 -19.97 7.46
CA GLY A 92 3.44 -19.59 8.54
C GLY A 92 3.49 -18.09 8.85
N ALA A 93 2.48 -17.35 8.42
CA ALA A 93 2.33 -15.92 8.68
C ALA A 93 1.22 -15.62 9.69
N VAL A 94 1.16 -14.36 10.11
CA VAL A 94 0.10 -13.84 10.98
C VAL A 94 -0.71 -12.81 10.20
N PRO A 95 -2.06 -12.94 10.14
CA PRO A 95 -2.91 -11.89 9.59
C PRO A 95 -2.82 -10.66 10.49
N ALA A 96 -2.22 -9.58 9.98
CA ALA A 96 -1.86 -8.42 10.79
C ALA A 96 -3.07 -7.62 11.33
N PRO A 97 -4.23 -7.54 10.63
CA PRO A 97 -5.40 -6.84 11.15
C PRO A 97 -5.97 -7.46 12.41
N LEU A 98 -5.86 -8.78 12.58
CA LEU A 98 -6.48 -9.48 13.71
C LEU A 98 -5.94 -8.97 15.06
N ASN A 99 -6.82 -8.42 15.87
CA ASN A 99 -6.54 -7.78 17.17
C ASN A 99 -5.69 -6.50 17.10
N TYR A 100 -5.38 -6.00 15.90
CA TYR A 100 -4.71 -4.71 15.76
C TYR A 100 -5.63 -3.58 16.24
N SER A 101 -5.23 -2.90 17.32
CA SER A 101 -6.04 -1.88 18.00
C SER A 101 -7.51 -2.29 18.27
N GLY A 102 -7.76 -3.61 18.44
CA GLY A 102 -9.07 -4.17 18.70
C GLY A 102 -9.88 -4.54 17.46
N PHE A 103 -9.31 -4.49 16.23
CA PHE A 103 -9.98 -4.98 15.02
C PHE A 103 -10.25 -6.50 15.12
N PRO A 104 -11.48 -6.98 14.89
CA PRO A 104 -11.85 -8.35 15.29
C PRO A 104 -11.61 -9.43 14.22
N LYS A 105 -11.12 -9.08 13.03
CA LYS A 105 -11.04 -9.96 11.87
C LYS A 105 -9.63 -9.97 11.25
N SER A 106 -9.37 -10.91 10.37
CA SER A 106 -8.06 -11.16 9.76
C SER A 106 -7.80 -10.37 8.47
N VAL A 107 -8.82 -9.70 7.96
CA VAL A 107 -8.81 -8.95 6.71
C VAL A 107 -9.88 -7.88 6.78
N CYS A 108 -9.69 -6.73 6.13
CA CYS A 108 -10.76 -5.75 5.95
C CYS A 108 -11.51 -6.07 4.64
N ILE A 109 -12.85 -5.99 4.67
CA ILE A 109 -13.69 -6.20 3.49
C ILE A 109 -14.71 -5.08 3.40
N SER A 110 -14.56 -4.25 2.38
CA SER A 110 -15.32 -3.02 2.20
C SER A 110 -16.20 -3.12 0.94
N VAL A 111 -17.51 -3.10 1.12
CA VAL A 111 -18.49 -3.31 0.04
C VAL A 111 -19.18 -1.98 -0.29
N ASN A 112 -19.27 -1.65 -1.57
CA ASN A 112 -20.00 -0.52 -2.14
C ASN A 112 -19.62 0.85 -1.54
N GLU A 113 -20.46 1.42 -0.67
CA GLU A 113 -20.23 2.71 0.00
C GLU A 113 -19.20 2.65 1.13
N VAL A 114 -18.73 1.46 1.51
CA VAL A 114 -17.67 1.30 2.51
C VAL A 114 -16.34 1.66 1.87
N ILE A 115 -15.68 2.68 2.41
CA ILE A 115 -14.41 3.22 1.92
C ILE A 115 -13.27 2.28 2.29
N CYS A 116 -13.13 1.96 3.58
CA CYS A 116 -12.10 1.09 4.12
C CYS A 116 -12.48 0.54 5.50
N HIS A 117 -11.66 -0.39 6.02
CA HIS A 117 -11.79 -1.00 7.34
C HIS A 117 -13.14 -1.69 7.59
N GLY A 118 -13.83 -2.10 6.55
CA GLY A 118 -15.06 -2.87 6.69
C GLY A 118 -14.81 -4.17 7.44
N ILE A 119 -15.64 -4.45 8.47
CA ILE A 119 -15.53 -5.67 9.28
C ILE A 119 -16.30 -6.81 8.58
N PRO A 120 -15.64 -7.91 8.18
CA PRO A 120 -16.31 -9.08 7.62
C PRO A 120 -17.40 -9.64 8.53
N GLY A 121 -18.53 -10.04 7.94
CA GLY A 121 -19.68 -10.55 8.66
C GLY A 121 -20.59 -11.39 7.77
N GLU A 122 -21.87 -11.43 8.12
CA GLU A 122 -22.90 -12.26 7.45
C GLU A 122 -23.35 -11.70 6.09
N TYR A 123 -22.88 -10.50 5.69
CA TYR A 123 -23.23 -9.92 4.40
C TYR A 123 -22.81 -10.86 3.27
N GLN A 124 -23.78 -11.27 2.47
CA GLN A 124 -23.57 -12.08 1.27
C GLN A 124 -23.40 -11.17 0.06
N LEU A 125 -22.29 -11.30 -0.64
CA LEU A 125 -22.03 -10.58 -1.88
C LEU A 125 -23.15 -10.80 -2.89
N ARG A 126 -23.55 -9.74 -3.58
CA ARG A 126 -24.64 -9.75 -4.57
C ARG A 126 -24.10 -9.39 -5.94
N GLU A 127 -24.81 -9.86 -6.96
CA GLU A 127 -24.60 -9.39 -8.32
C GLU A 127 -24.63 -7.87 -8.37
N GLY A 128 -23.64 -7.25 -8.96
CA GLY A 128 -23.51 -5.80 -9.06
C GLY A 128 -22.72 -5.12 -7.94
N ASP A 129 -22.35 -5.84 -6.86
CA ASP A 129 -21.49 -5.27 -5.82
C ASP A 129 -20.06 -5.01 -6.34
N ILE A 130 -19.42 -3.99 -5.79
CA ILE A 130 -17.96 -3.87 -5.80
C ILE A 130 -17.45 -4.12 -4.38
N VAL A 131 -16.36 -4.87 -4.23
CA VAL A 131 -15.83 -5.22 -2.91
C VAL A 131 -14.31 -5.06 -2.89
N ASN A 132 -13.82 -4.20 -2.00
CA ASN A 132 -12.40 -4.11 -1.70
C ASN A 132 -12.06 -5.16 -0.64
N VAL A 133 -10.98 -5.90 -0.86
CA VAL A 133 -10.38 -6.81 0.11
C VAL A 133 -8.95 -6.36 0.35
N ASP A 134 -8.66 -6.06 1.60
CA ASP A 134 -7.43 -5.45 2.07
C ASP A 134 -6.71 -6.41 3.01
N VAL A 135 -5.55 -6.89 2.54
CA VAL A 135 -4.79 -8.00 3.13
C VAL A 135 -3.44 -7.52 3.60
N THR A 136 -3.23 -7.57 4.91
CA THR A 136 -1.91 -7.37 5.51
C THR A 136 -1.42 -8.65 6.16
N SER A 137 -0.21 -9.07 5.83
CA SER A 137 0.43 -10.25 6.44
C SER A 137 1.74 -9.89 7.10
N ARG A 138 2.00 -10.51 8.28
CA ARG A 138 3.30 -10.49 8.93
C ARG A 138 3.99 -11.85 8.75
N LEU A 139 5.09 -11.87 7.99
CA LEU A 139 5.89 -13.07 7.75
C LEU A 139 7.32 -12.85 8.25
N HIS A 140 7.81 -13.73 9.15
CA HIS A 140 9.15 -13.64 9.73
C HIS A 140 9.53 -12.27 10.30
N GLY A 141 8.54 -11.54 10.85
CA GLY A 141 8.74 -10.23 11.46
C GLY A 141 8.56 -9.05 10.53
N TYR A 142 8.38 -9.26 9.22
CA TYR A 142 8.14 -8.22 8.23
C TYR A 142 6.66 -8.16 7.82
N TYR A 143 6.16 -6.94 7.62
CA TYR A 143 4.80 -6.67 7.17
C TYR A 143 4.78 -6.26 5.70
N ALA A 144 3.76 -6.70 4.98
CA ALA A 144 3.40 -6.18 3.67
C ALA A 144 1.89 -6.07 3.58
N ASP A 145 1.43 -5.09 2.80
CA ASP A 145 0.04 -4.68 2.72
C ASP A 145 -0.37 -4.47 1.27
N ALA A 146 -1.57 -4.89 0.90
CA ALA A 146 -2.16 -4.61 -0.39
C ALA A 146 -3.65 -4.84 -0.41
N SER A 147 -4.36 -4.01 -1.16
CA SER A 147 -5.78 -4.19 -1.39
C SER A 147 -6.15 -4.18 -2.87
N LYS A 148 -7.29 -4.81 -3.17
CA LYS A 148 -7.85 -4.85 -4.52
C LYS A 148 -9.37 -4.78 -4.45
N THR A 149 -9.97 -3.95 -5.30
CA THR A 149 -11.41 -3.93 -5.50
C THR A 149 -11.78 -4.91 -6.61
N PHE A 150 -12.70 -5.82 -6.29
CA PHE A 150 -13.27 -6.82 -7.20
C PHE A 150 -14.69 -6.43 -7.58
N GLN A 151 -15.11 -6.82 -8.77
CA GLN A 151 -16.48 -6.71 -9.25
C GLN A 151 -17.17 -8.05 -9.03
N VAL A 152 -18.37 -8.04 -8.45
CA VAL A 152 -19.15 -9.25 -8.16
C VAL A 152 -20.14 -9.47 -9.29
N GLY A 153 -19.82 -10.41 -10.20
CA GLY A 153 -20.61 -10.63 -11.38
C GLY A 153 -20.62 -9.43 -12.33
N GLU A 154 -21.77 -9.10 -12.90
CA GLU A 154 -21.95 -7.96 -13.81
C GLU A 154 -22.32 -6.70 -13.00
N VAL A 155 -21.46 -5.71 -12.99
CA VAL A 155 -21.68 -4.43 -12.29
C VAL A 155 -22.18 -3.34 -13.23
N SER A 156 -22.76 -2.27 -12.68
CA SER A 156 -23.19 -1.13 -13.49
C SER A 156 -21.99 -0.45 -14.19
N PRO A 157 -22.19 0.21 -15.34
CA PRO A 157 -21.14 0.98 -15.99
C PRO A 157 -20.50 2.05 -15.11
N GLU A 158 -21.28 2.62 -14.19
CA GLU A 158 -20.84 3.61 -13.22
C GLU A 158 -19.88 2.99 -12.20
N ALA A 159 -20.24 1.82 -11.63
CA ALA A 159 -19.38 1.08 -10.71
C ALA A 159 -18.09 0.60 -11.39
N ALA A 160 -18.19 0.05 -12.60
CA ALA A 160 -17.01 -0.35 -13.38
C ALA A 160 -16.10 0.84 -13.68
N GLY A 161 -16.68 2.00 -14.02
CA GLY A 161 -15.96 3.25 -14.24
C GLY A 161 -15.20 3.71 -12.99
N LEU A 162 -15.83 3.67 -11.82
CA LEU A 162 -15.19 4.02 -10.55
C LEU A 162 -14.01 3.09 -10.25
N VAL A 163 -14.19 1.78 -10.40
CA VAL A 163 -13.12 0.78 -10.17
C VAL A 163 -11.93 1.05 -11.10
N ASP A 164 -12.17 1.37 -12.38
CA ASP A 164 -11.08 1.73 -13.31
C ASP A 164 -10.40 3.04 -12.90
N VAL A 165 -11.16 4.07 -12.50
CA VAL A 165 -10.59 5.35 -12.02
C VAL A 165 -9.75 5.14 -10.78
N ALA A 166 -10.20 4.35 -9.80
CA ALA A 166 -9.44 4.06 -8.59
C ALA A 166 -8.12 3.32 -8.90
N ARG A 167 -8.17 2.28 -9.74
CA ARG A 167 -6.98 1.53 -10.17
C ARG A 167 -5.98 2.43 -10.88
N ARG A 168 -6.43 3.24 -11.83
CA ARG A 168 -5.56 4.16 -12.57
C ARG A 168 -5.04 5.31 -11.71
N SER A 169 -5.80 5.75 -10.70
CA SER A 169 -5.33 6.74 -9.73
C SER A 169 -4.12 6.21 -8.95
N LEU A 170 -4.15 4.93 -8.53
CA LEU A 170 -2.99 4.26 -7.95
C LEU A 170 -1.80 4.27 -8.93
N GLU A 171 -2.00 3.87 -10.19
CA GLU A 171 -0.95 3.83 -11.21
C GLU A 171 -0.30 5.22 -11.41
N GLN A 172 -1.11 6.29 -11.46
CA GLN A 172 -0.61 7.66 -11.57
C GLN A 172 0.23 8.09 -10.35
N GLY A 173 -0.17 7.66 -9.15
CA GLY A 173 0.61 7.87 -7.92
C GLY A 173 1.94 7.13 -7.96
N LEU A 174 1.93 5.87 -8.40
CA LEU A 174 3.14 5.03 -8.50
C LEU A 174 4.18 5.59 -9.46
N GLU A 175 3.77 6.18 -10.58
CA GLU A 175 4.66 6.85 -11.54
C GLU A 175 5.46 8.00 -10.92
N GLN A 176 4.97 8.58 -9.82
CA GLN A 176 5.68 9.64 -9.10
C GLN A 176 6.67 9.11 -8.06
N VAL A 177 6.70 7.81 -7.79
CA VAL A 177 7.59 7.25 -6.77
C VAL A 177 9.00 7.10 -7.34
N ALA A 178 9.82 8.11 -7.11
CA ALA A 178 11.22 8.14 -7.51
C ALA A 178 12.06 8.95 -6.50
N PRO A 179 13.36 8.66 -6.34
CA PRO A 179 14.24 9.48 -5.51
C PRO A 179 14.22 10.95 -5.92
N GLY A 180 14.05 11.83 -4.93
CA GLY A 180 14.02 13.28 -5.14
C GLY A 180 12.61 13.86 -5.33
N ASN A 181 11.64 13.08 -5.76
CA ASN A 181 10.23 13.47 -5.69
C ASN A 181 9.75 13.51 -4.24
N THR A 182 8.54 13.99 -3.99
CA THR A 182 7.96 14.12 -2.66
C THR A 182 6.66 13.34 -2.51
N VAL A 183 6.24 13.08 -1.28
CA VAL A 183 4.91 12.50 -1.02
C VAL A 183 3.77 13.35 -1.61
N GLY A 184 3.97 14.67 -1.71
CA GLY A 184 3.00 15.57 -2.34
C GLY A 184 2.90 15.42 -3.85
N ASP A 185 3.95 14.93 -4.54
CA ASP A 185 3.88 14.62 -5.97
C ASP A 185 2.97 13.41 -6.20
N ILE A 186 3.07 12.38 -5.34
CA ILE A 186 2.18 11.21 -5.36
C ILE A 186 0.73 11.66 -5.18
N GLY A 187 0.45 12.39 -4.11
CA GLY A 187 -0.90 12.86 -3.81
C GLY A 187 -1.48 13.77 -4.89
N TRP A 188 -0.66 14.67 -5.44
CA TRP A 188 -1.09 15.54 -6.53
C TRP A 188 -1.48 14.75 -7.79
N ALA A 189 -0.71 13.74 -8.18
CA ALA A 189 -0.98 12.95 -9.37
C ALA A 189 -2.29 12.15 -9.22
N ILE A 190 -2.48 11.49 -8.07
CA ILE A 190 -3.70 10.77 -7.71
C ILE A 190 -4.92 11.71 -7.77
N GLN A 191 -4.85 12.81 -7.04
CA GLN A 191 -5.94 13.78 -6.94
C GLN A 191 -6.30 14.37 -8.30
N SER A 192 -5.31 14.81 -9.07
CA SER A 192 -5.55 15.42 -10.39
C SER A 192 -6.21 14.43 -11.35
N TYR A 193 -5.83 13.15 -11.28
CA TYR A 193 -6.41 12.12 -12.12
C TYR A 193 -7.87 11.83 -11.76
N ALA A 194 -8.15 11.59 -10.47
CA ALA A 194 -9.48 11.22 -9.98
C ALA A 194 -10.47 12.39 -10.11
N GLU A 195 -10.11 13.61 -9.63
CA GLU A 195 -10.97 14.77 -9.67
C GLU A 195 -11.22 15.24 -11.13
N GLY A 196 -10.26 15.09 -12.03
CA GLY A 196 -10.43 15.34 -13.46
C GLY A 196 -11.43 14.38 -14.15
N ARG A 197 -11.89 13.34 -13.46
CA ARG A 197 -12.90 12.37 -13.91
C ARG A 197 -14.21 12.44 -13.12
N GLY A 198 -14.38 13.50 -12.33
CA GLY A 198 -15.59 13.74 -11.56
C GLY A 198 -15.71 12.90 -10.29
N CYS A 199 -14.65 12.21 -9.87
CA CYS A 199 -14.56 11.49 -8.60
C CYS A 199 -13.93 12.34 -7.52
N SER A 200 -14.04 11.93 -6.26
CA SER A 200 -13.41 12.59 -5.11
C SER A 200 -12.37 11.68 -4.46
N VAL A 201 -11.31 12.29 -3.89
CA VAL A 201 -10.28 11.58 -3.12
C VAL A 201 -10.55 11.78 -1.64
N VAL A 202 -10.62 10.69 -0.88
CA VAL A 202 -10.72 10.71 0.59
C VAL A 202 -9.46 11.33 1.19
N ARG A 203 -9.62 12.14 2.25
CA ARG A 203 -8.51 12.91 2.83
C ARG A 203 -8.15 12.51 4.24
N GLU A 204 -9.06 11.88 4.97
CA GLU A 204 -8.88 11.46 6.35
C GLU A 204 -8.07 10.17 6.49
N MET A 205 -8.03 9.36 5.42
CA MET A 205 -7.26 8.12 5.32
C MET A 205 -6.11 8.33 4.34
N VAL A 206 -4.95 7.81 4.68
CA VAL A 206 -3.70 8.02 3.93
C VAL A 206 -2.88 6.74 3.90
N GLY A 207 -2.02 6.59 2.91
CA GLY A 207 -1.00 5.57 2.90
C GLY A 207 0.02 5.76 4.01
N HIS A 208 0.77 4.74 4.32
CA HIS A 208 1.67 4.72 5.47
C HIS A 208 2.96 3.94 5.18
N GLY A 209 4.02 4.23 5.93
CA GLY A 209 5.18 3.36 5.98
C GLY A 209 4.80 1.96 6.49
N VAL A 210 5.44 0.93 5.96
CA VAL A 210 5.19 -0.47 6.32
C VAL A 210 6.49 -1.26 6.30
N GLY A 211 6.54 -2.36 7.00
CA GLY A 211 7.63 -3.31 6.94
C GLY A 211 8.11 -3.78 8.29
N PHE A 212 8.58 -2.93 9.18
CA PHE A 212 8.92 -3.30 10.56
C PHE A 212 7.71 -3.28 11.48
N GLU A 213 6.77 -2.39 11.18
CA GLU A 213 5.47 -2.30 11.84
C GLU A 213 4.38 -2.36 10.77
N PHE A 214 3.13 -2.62 11.18
CA PHE A 214 1.99 -2.56 10.30
C PHE A 214 1.84 -1.13 9.76
N HIS A 215 1.80 -0.13 10.65
CA HIS A 215 1.77 1.27 10.30
C HIS A 215 2.99 1.98 10.90
N GLU A 216 3.79 2.61 10.06
CA GLU A 216 4.92 3.43 10.48
C GLU A 216 5.03 4.69 9.59
N PRO A 217 5.82 5.70 9.96
CA PRO A 217 6.09 6.82 9.06
C PRO A 217 6.78 6.39 7.74
N PRO A 218 6.52 7.13 6.64
CA PRO A 218 5.75 8.36 6.55
C PRO A 218 4.26 8.13 6.36
N GLN A 219 3.44 9.17 6.59
CA GLN A 219 2.12 9.26 5.99
C GLN A 219 2.26 9.64 4.51
N VAL A 220 1.43 9.02 3.65
CA VAL A 220 1.41 9.24 2.20
C VAL A 220 -0.01 9.68 1.79
N PRO A 221 -0.33 10.97 1.87
CA PRO A 221 -1.63 11.48 1.44
C PRO A 221 -1.85 11.26 -0.05
N HIS A 222 -3.10 10.94 -0.43
CA HIS A 222 -3.51 10.75 -1.83
C HIS A 222 -4.00 12.05 -2.47
N PHE A 223 -3.74 13.17 -1.83
CA PHE A 223 -3.97 14.53 -2.30
C PHE A 223 -2.77 15.40 -1.94
N GLY A 224 -2.58 16.53 -2.63
CA GLY A 224 -1.45 17.37 -2.29
C GLY A 224 -1.04 18.36 -3.36
N GLN A 225 0.19 18.84 -3.25
CA GLN A 225 0.82 19.79 -4.17
C GLN A 225 2.19 19.29 -4.58
N LYS A 226 2.53 19.48 -5.85
CA LYS A 226 3.86 19.13 -6.39
C LYS A 226 5.00 19.74 -5.57
N GLY A 227 6.01 18.92 -5.30
CA GLY A 227 7.23 19.34 -4.59
C GLY A 227 7.02 19.63 -3.11
N LYS A 228 5.90 19.25 -2.51
CA LYS A 228 5.60 19.47 -1.07
C LYS A 228 5.69 18.16 -0.27
N GLY A 229 6.06 18.29 0.99
CA GLY A 229 6.16 17.17 1.92
C GLY A 229 7.55 16.53 1.96
N ILE A 230 7.59 15.28 2.41
CA ILE A 230 8.84 14.53 2.61
C ILE A 230 9.40 14.12 1.26
N ILE A 231 10.70 14.33 1.07
CA ILE A 231 11.43 13.89 -0.13
C ILE A 231 11.59 12.38 -0.08
N LEU A 232 11.33 11.71 -1.18
CA LEU A 232 11.51 10.27 -1.33
C LEU A 232 12.99 9.93 -1.50
N VAL A 233 13.46 8.96 -0.71
CA VAL A 233 14.86 8.49 -0.77
C VAL A 233 14.91 6.96 -0.80
N PRO A 234 15.97 6.38 -1.37
CA PRO A 234 16.15 4.93 -1.37
C PRO A 234 16.10 4.34 0.04
N GLY A 235 15.41 3.20 0.18
CA GLY A 235 15.18 2.52 1.45
C GLY A 235 13.88 2.93 2.15
N MET A 236 13.13 3.91 1.66
CA MET A 236 11.75 4.10 2.11
C MET A 236 10.87 2.97 1.57
N VAL A 237 10.00 2.44 2.44
CA VAL A 237 8.95 1.47 2.08
C VAL A 237 7.64 1.96 2.67
N PHE A 238 6.61 2.06 1.83
CA PHE A 238 5.30 2.59 2.21
C PHE A 238 4.20 2.06 1.27
N THR A 239 2.93 2.27 1.67
CA THR A 239 1.77 1.98 0.84
C THR A 239 1.37 3.21 0.00
N VAL A 240 0.81 2.95 -1.17
CA VAL A 240 0.02 3.91 -1.94
C VAL A 240 -1.33 3.25 -2.16
N GLU A 241 -2.40 3.87 -1.64
CA GLU A 241 -3.71 3.24 -1.45
C GLU A 241 -4.90 4.19 -1.65
N PRO A 242 -5.02 4.88 -2.78
CA PRO A 242 -6.05 5.89 -2.97
C PRO A 242 -7.46 5.33 -2.83
N MET A 243 -8.25 5.93 -1.93
CA MET A 243 -9.67 5.70 -1.76
C MET A 243 -10.43 6.73 -2.57
N ILE A 244 -11.17 6.29 -3.57
CA ILE A 244 -11.84 7.12 -4.57
C ILE A 244 -13.35 6.93 -4.45
N ASN A 245 -14.08 8.04 -4.28
CA ASN A 245 -15.53 8.06 -4.17
C ASN A 245 -16.18 8.62 -5.45
N LEU A 246 -17.32 8.08 -5.83
CA LEU A 246 -18.15 8.66 -6.90
C LEU A 246 -18.77 9.99 -6.52
N GLY A 247 -19.07 10.20 -5.24
CA GLY A 247 -19.67 11.39 -4.70
C GLY A 247 -18.68 12.29 -3.97
N GLY A 248 -19.08 12.81 -2.82
CA GLY A 248 -18.28 13.67 -1.96
C GLY A 248 -17.10 12.94 -1.33
N LYS A 249 -16.09 13.69 -0.91
CA LYS A 249 -14.89 13.16 -0.26
C LYS A 249 -15.07 12.84 1.23
N GLU A 250 -16.15 13.33 1.82
CA GLU A 250 -16.41 13.24 3.25
C GLU A 250 -16.80 11.82 3.66
N LEU A 251 -16.27 11.38 4.78
CA LEU A 251 -16.60 10.09 5.36
C LEU A 251 -17.31 10.23 6.72
N ARG A 252 -17.86 9.13 7.20
CA ARG A 252 -18.24 8.91 8.59
C ARG A 252 -17.81 7.51 9.02
N VAL A 253 -17.37 7.38 10.28
CA VAL A 253 -17.06 6.08 10.87
C VAL A 253 -18.31 5.57 11.58
N LEU A 254 -18.64 4.28 11.41
CA LEU A 254 -19.79 3.65 12.03
C LEU A 254 -19.58 3.40 13.54
N GLU A 255 -20.64 2.94 14.23
CA GLU A 255 -20.60 2.69 15.68
C GLU A 255 -19.60 1.61 16.10
N ASP A 256 -19.22 0.72 15.18
CA ASP A 256 -18.18 -0.29 15.36
C ASP A 256 -16.76 0.31 15.50
N LYS A 257 -16.63 1.63 15.29
CA LYS A 257 -15.39 2.44 15.40
C LYS A 257 -14.32 2.13 14.36
N TRP A 258 -14.65 1.32 13.36
CA TRP A 258 -13.75 0.88 12.29
C TRP A 258 -14.26 1.22 10.89
N THR A 259 -15.46 0.75 10.57
CA THR A 259 -16.02 0.85 9.23
C THR A 259 -16.21 2.31 8.81
N ALA A 260 -15.39 2.77 7.86
CA ALA A 260 -15.52 4.09 7.26
C ALA A 260 -16.41 3.99 6.01
N VAL A 261 -17.45 4.83 5.93
CA VAL A 261 -18.37 4.87 4.79
C VAL A 261 -18.43 6.27 4.21
N THR A 262 -18.79 6.38 2.92
CA THR A 262 -19.07 7.66 2.29
C THR A 262 -20.25 8.35 3.00
N ARG A 263 -20.14 9.66 3.19
CA ARG A 263 -21.18 10.41 3.92
C ARG A 263 -22.50 10.51 3.16
N ASP A 264 -22.42 10.51 1.85
CA ASP A 264 -23.55 10.64 0.93
C ASP A 264 -24.10 9.29 0.41
N GLY A 265 -23.50 8.15 0.81
CA GLY A 265 -23.90 6.82 0.36
C GLY A 265 -23.43 6.46 -1.05
N SER A 266 -22.57 7.27 -1.66
CA SER A 266 -21.98 6.98 -2.97
C SER A 266 -20.99 5.80 -2.89
N LEU A 267 -20.77 5.12 -4.03
CA LEU A 267 -19.78 4.05 -4.13
C LEU A 267 -18.35 4.56 -3.87
N SER A 268 -17.53 3.71 -3.26
CA SER A 268 -16.10 3.92 -3.07
C SER A 268 -15.30 2.71 -3.58
N ALA A 269 -14.12 2.97 -4.14
CA ALA A 269 -13.19 1.92 -4.56
C ALA A 269 -11.76 2.28 -4.15
N GLN A 270 -10.99 1.25 -3.77
CA GLN A 270 -9.60 1.37 -3.36
C GLN A 270 -8.75 0.32 -4.05
N PHE A 271 -7.51 0.68 -4.35
CA PHE A 271 -6.44 -0.24 -4.73
C PHE A 271 -5.17 0.17 -4.01
N GLU A 272 -4.40 -0.82 -3.55
CA GLU A 272 -3.22 -0.57 -2.77
C GLU A 272 -2.05 -1.44 -3.18
N LYS A 273 -0.85 -0.88 -3.07
CA LYS A 273 0.41 -1.61 -3.18
C LYS A 273 1.44 -1.13 -2.16
N THR A 274 2.21 -2.06 -1.63
CA THR A 274 3.46 -1.77 -0.92
C THR A 274 4.59 -1.54 -1.92
N ILE A 275 5.33 -0.44 -1.74
CA ILE A 275 6.35 0.02 -2.66
C ILE A 275 7.65 0.32 -1.90
N ALA A 276 8.80 -0.08 -2.46
CA ALA A 276 10.12 0.34 -2.02
C ALA A 276 10.69 1.40 -2.96
N VAL A 277 11.21 2.50 -2.43
CA VAL A 277 11.99 3.47 -3.21
C VAL A 277 13.39 2.90 -3.42
N THR A 278 13.80 2.80 -4.68
CA THR A 278 15.13 2.32 -5.09
C THR A 278 16.01 3.49 -5.55
N ALA A 279 17.26 3.23 -5.87
CA ALA A 279 18.17 4.28 -6.40
C ALA A 279 17.77 4.77 -7.81
N GLN A 280 17.00 4.00 -8.58
CA GLN A 280 16.61 4.29 -9.97
C GLN A 280 15.10 4.59 -10.15
N GLY A 281 14.31 4.54 -9.08
CA GLY A 281 12.86 4.70 -9.13
C GLY A 281 12.21 3.98 -7.97
N HIS A 282 11.37 2.99 -8.26
CA HIS A 282 10.72 2.18 -7.23
C HIS A 282 10.61 0.71 -7.64
N GLU A 283 10.32 -0.12 -6.64
CA GLU A 283 9.96 -1.53 -6.81
C GLU A 283 8.61 -1.77 -6.12
N ILE A 284 7.70 -2.47 -6.79
CA ILE A 284 6.42 -2.89 -6.22
C ILE A 284 6.65 -4.22 -5.51
N LEU A 285 6.46 -4.25 -4.18
CA LEU A 285 6.67 -5.44 -3.35
C LEU A 285 5.42 -6.34 -3.27
N THR A 286 4.25 -5.82 -3.67
CA THR A 286 2.98 -6.56 -3.77
C THR A 286 2.42 -6.48 -5.20
N PRO A 287 3.07 -7.14 -6.19
CA PRO A 287 2.79 -6.97 -7.62
C PRO A 287 1.56 -7.80 -8.07
N TRP A 288 0.41 -7.64 -7.41
CA TRP A 288 -0.85 -8.24 -7.90
C TRP A 288 -1.24 -7.66 -9.28
N ARG A 289 -1.95 -8.43 -10.10
CA ARG A 289 -2.42 -8.10 -11.46
C ARG A 289 -3.93 -7.87 -11.50
#